data_72be198a89fd6dcf598f5e7427593948
#
_entry.id   72be198a89fd6dcf598f5e7427593948
#
_cell.length_a   1.000
_cell.length_b   1.000
_cell.length_c   1.000
_cell.angle_alpha   90.00
_cell.angle_beta   90.00
_cell.angle_gamma   90.00
#
_symmetry.space_group_name_H-M   'P 1'
#
loop_
_entity.id
_entity.type
_entity.pdbx_description
1 polymer ?
#
loop_
_entity_poly.entity_id
_entity_poly.type
_entity_poly.pdbx_seq_one_letter_code
_entity_poly.pdbx_strand_id
1 'polypeptide(L)'
;MHYLANHRRLRLAAAVLPLAMGLGLHAARAAEDSLPGDGIAQPLNVNIGIFYNLFTNAGKVGAVHGGSYDKDTHISTDITVARYVRTFAVDGFVSGVQVYEPYVAFIGAQGAGVANIAGPYVPALGGQLPAYGAGRANLSSDSGFGQPNFGVFSYLINRPDSGTYGVVSPWISPPISGFNKDKSLNPGQNVWTYEMELGFRTTLLGDPNGQNLAVELWSESYFFGANNNSALVEPQVSANHIPPIYGEYNLLSGGAIPDANPLQAASSTPARFNEQPSQEFRIYLPYEFLPATRAFISPGFYQSMGGKQTYTLRNGVKVDSGNRTNESQLRLVAASFVSQTTQIMLIGEYDLAAHGAPLNRNVEIRIATFF
;
A
#
# COMPACT_ATOMS: atom_id res chain seq x y z
N MET A 1 -41.22 -13.34 -1.36
CA MET A 1 -39.98 -14.05 -1.77
C MET A 1 -38.98 -13.21 -2.60
N HIS A 2 -39.32 -12.04 -3.11
CA HIS A 2 -38.41 -11.20 -3.92
C HIS A 2 -37.37 -10.37 -3.14
N TYR A 3 -37.56 -10.13 -1.84
CA TYR A 3 -36.68 -9.27 -1.05
C TYR A 3 -35.33 -9.92 -0.67
N LEU A 4 -35.31 -11.24 -0.49
CA LEU A 4 -34.07 -11.96 -0.11
C LEU A 4 -33.10 -12.20 -1.28
N ALA A 5 -33.58 -12.19 -2.52
CA ALA A 5 -32.75 -12.35 -3.72
C ALA A 5 -31.88 -11.12 -4.01
N ASN A 6 -32.39 -9.92 -3.69
CA ASN A 6 -31.66 -8.66 -3.91
C ASN A 6 -30.50 -8.48 -2.92
N HIS A 7 -30.63 -8.95 -1.68
CA HIS A 7 -29.53 -8.86 -0.70
C HIS A 7 -28.34 -9.77 -1.01
N ARG A 8 -28.58 -10.93 -1.64
CA ARG A 8 -27.46 -11.81 -2.07
C ARG A 8 -26.73 -11.24 -3.29
N ARG A 9 -27.44 -10.58 -4.22
CA ARG A 9 -26.84 -9.96 -5.42
C ARG A 9 -25.98 -8.74 -5.07
N LEU A 10 -26.43 -7.90 -4.13
CA LEU A 10 -25.62 -6.81 -3.59
C LEU A 10 -24.36 -7.30 -2.87
N ARG A 11 -24.43 -8.43 -2.18
CA ARG A 11 -23.25 -9.00 -1.48
C ARG A 11 -22.20 -9.59 -2.44
N LEU A 12 -22.59 -10.12 -3.61
CA LEU A 12 -21.65 -10.64 -4.61
C LEU A 12 -21.01 -9.51 -5.44
N ALA A 13 -21.79 -8.53 -5.87
CA ALA A 13 -21.24 -7.33 -6.51
C ALA A 13 -20.30 -6.57 -5.55
N ALA A 14 -20.66 -6.49 -4.26
CA ALA A 14 -19.82 -5.91 -3.23
C ALA A 14 -18.51 -6.69 -2.97
N ALA A 15 -18.41 -7.97 -3.33
CA ALA A 15 -17.21 -8.78 -3.09
C ALA A 15 -16.11 -8.59 -4.17
N VAL A 16 -16.49 -8.18 -5.38
CA VAL A 16 -15.53 -7.96 -6.49
C VAL A 16 -15.06 -6.50 -6.55
N LEU A 17 -15.92 -5.56 -6.21
CA LEU A 17 -15.61 -4.13 -6.18
C LEU A 17 -14.51 -3.73 -5.17
N PRO A 18 -14.47 -4.29 -3.96
CA PRO A 18 -13.49 -3.93 -2.95
C PRO A 18 -12.05 -4.22 -3.35
N LEU A 19 -11.85 -5.20 -4.21
CA LEU A 19 -10.52 -5.65 -4.60
C LEU A 19 -9.73 -4.58 -5.35
N ALA A 20 -10.42 -3.78 -6.17
CA ALA A 20 -9.77 -2.78 -7.01
C ALA A 20 -9.34 -1.51 -6.25
N MET A 21 -9.99 -1.19 -5.14
CA MET A 21 -9.84 0.12 -4.50
C MET A 21 -8.78 0.18 -3.40
N GLY A 22 -8.41 -0.98 -2.83
CA GLY A 22 -7.35 -1.06 -1.82
C GLY A 22 -5.94 -1.17 -2.37
N LEU A 23 -5.81 -1.40 -3.67
CA LEU A 23 -4.54 -1.81 -4.28
C LEU A 23 -3.55 -0.65 -4.46
N GLY A 24 -4.03 0.57 -4.60
CA GLY A 24 -3.16 1.74 -4.78
C GLY A 24 -2.48 2.25 -3.51
N LEU A 25 -2.98 1.84 -2.33
CA LEU A 25 -2.60 2.43 -1.05
C LEU A 25 -1.36 1.81 -0.42
N HIS A 26 -1.18 0.50 -0.64
CA HIS A 26 -0.06 -0.23 -0.06
C HIS A 26 1.24 0.08 -0.80
N ALA A 27 1.16 0.32 -2.10
CA ALA A 27 2.33 0.68 -2.89
C ALA A 27 2.96 2.01 -2.45
N ALA A 28 2.14 3.02 -2.11
CA ALA A 28 2.66 4.30 -1.62
C ALA A 28 3.24 4.20 -0.19
N ARG A 29 2.69 3.31 0.65
CA ARG A 29 3.20 3.08 2.01
C ARG A 29 4.49 2.28 2.04
N ALA A 30 4.65 1.28 1.18
CA ALA A 30 5.85 0.45 1.16
C ALA A 30 7.14 1.24 0.92
N ALA A 31 7.05 2.39 0.24
CA ALA A 31 8.19 3.27 -0.01
C ALA A 31 8.55 4.22 1.15
N GLU A 32 7.73 4.27 2.20
CA GLU A 32 7.94 5.11 3.39
C GLU A 32 8.50 4.31 4.59
N ASP A 33 8.74 3.05 4.41
CA ASP A 33 9.10 2.10 5.46
C ASP A 33 10.43 2.45 6.15
N SER A 34 10.45 2.24 7.47
CA SER A 34 11.69 2.23 8.24
C SER A 34 12.52 1.00 7.88
N LEU A 35 13.77 1.23 7.50
CA LEU A 35 14.72 0.21 7.04
C LEU A 35 15.86 -0.01 8.04
N PRO A 36 16.60 -1.13 7.96
CA PRO A 36 17.76 -1.38 8.81
C PRO A 36 18.77 -0.24 8.71
N GLY A 37 19.18 0.27 9.88
CA GLY A 37 20.08 1.42 10.00
C GLY A 37 19.38 2.74 10.29
N ASP A 38 18.08 2.87 10.01
CA ASP A 38 17.31 4.07 10.38
C ASP A 38 17.13 4.19 11.90
N GLY A 39 17.23 3.08 12.63
CA GLY A 39 17.25 3.05 14.08
C GLY A 39 18.51 3.66 14.72
N ILE A 40 19.56 3.95 13.96
CA ILE A 40 20.80 4.55 14.47
C ILE A 40 20.68 6.06 14.50
N ALA A 41 20.96 6.68 15.64
CA ALA A 41 20.96 8.14 15.74
C ALA A 41 22.02 8.75 14.82
N GLN A 42 21.56 9.63 13.96
CA GLN A 42 22.42 10.32 12.99
C GLN A 42 23.23 11.43 13.68
N PRO A 43 24.35 11.85 13.11
CA PRO A 43 25.11 12.99 13.63
C PRO A 43 24.24 14.25 13.72
N LEU A 44 24.58 15.14 14.65
CA LEU A 44 23.89 16.42 14.80
C LEU A 44 24.23 17.39 13.66
N ASN A 45 23.29 18.25 13.33
CA ASN A 45 23.42 19.32 12.34
C ASN A 45 23.76 18.86 10.92
N VAL A 46 23.33 17.67 10.53
CA VAL A 46 23.46 17.16 9.16
C VAL A 46 22.15 17.28 8.41
N ASN A 47 22.27 17.44 7.09
CA ASN A 47 21.17 17.25 6.15
C ASN A 47 21.36 15.90 5.47
N ILE A 48 20.27 15.20 5.20
CA ILE A 48 20.28 13.94 4.49
C ILE A 48 19.25 14.03 3.38
N GLY A 49 19.68 13.88 2.16
CA GLY A 49 18.82 13.64 1.01
C GLY A 49 18.73 12.16 0.74
N ILE A 50 17.53 11.63 0.64
CA ILE A 50 17.32 10.20 0.36
C ILE A 50 16.39 10.08 -0.84
N PHE A 51 16.75 9.20 -1.74
CA PHE A 51 15.97 8.84 -2.90
C PHE A 51 15.66 7.36 -2.87
N TYR A 52 14.41 7.01 -3.05
CA TYR A 52 13.93 5.64 -3.15
C TYR A 52 13.33 5.41 -4.53
N ASN A 53 13.55 4.23 -5.07
CA ASN A 53 12.81 3.74 -6.21
C ASN A 53 12.38 2.30 -5.92
N LEU A 54 11.07 2.11 -5.79
CA LEU A 54 10.43 0.85 -5.46
C LEU A 54 9.63 0.37 -6.66
N PHE A 55 10.01 -0.77 -7.21
CA PHE A 55 9.21 -1.49 -8.20
C PHE A 55 8.41 -2.59 -7.50
N THR A 56 7.08 -2.55 -7.67
CA THR A 56 6.17 -3.57 -7.15
C THR A 56 5.52 -4.37 -8.28
N ASN A 57 5.30 -5.65 -8.03
CA ASN A 57 4.56 -6.51 -8.94
C ASN A 57 3.66 -7.46 -8.15
N ALA A 58 2.36 -7.35 -8.37
CA ALA A 58 1.36 -8.24 -7.78
C ALA A 58 0.68 -9.06 -8.87
N GLY A 59 0.80 -10.36 -8.80
CA GLY A 59 0.12 -11.31 -9.70
C GLY A 59 -1.09 -11.99 -9.07
N LYS A 60 -1.42 -11.67 -7.80
CA LYS A 60 -2.53 -12.25 -7.05
C LYS A 60 -3.01 -11.26 -6.01
N VAL A 61 -4.29 -11.39 -5.63
CA VAL A 61 -4.89 -10.65 -4.50
C VAL A 61 -5.50 -11.64 -3.52
N GLY A 62 -5.21 -11.48 -2.24
CA GLY A 62 -5.76 -12.29 -1.18
C GLY A 62 -7.22 -11.93 -0.89
N ALA A 63 -8.07 -12.93 -0.64
CA ALA A 63 -9.42 -12.68 -0.18
C ALA A 63 -9.40 -12.08 1.24
N VAL A 64 -10.38 -11.21 1.54
CA VAL A 64 -10.50 -10.50 2.82
C VAL A 64 -10.53 -11.40 4.05
N HIS A 65 -11.15 -12.56 3.90
CA HIS A 65 -11.29 -13.53 5.00
C HIS A 65 -10.25 -14.66 4.94
N GLY A 66 -9.24 -14.53 4.06
CA GLY A 66 -8.23 -15.56 3.84
C GLY A 66 -8.73 -16.76 3.06
N GLY A 67 -7.86 -17.74 2.85
CA GLY A 67 -8.18 -19.05 2.28
C GLY A 67 -8.22 -19.12 0.75
N SER A 68 -8.28 -18.02 0.03
CA SER A 68 -8.24 -17.99 -1.44
C SER A 68 -7.49 -16.79 -1.99
N TYR A 69 -6.94 -16.94 -3.18
CA TYR A 69 -6.27 -15.88 -3.92
C TYR A 69 -6.90 -15.76 -5.30
N ASP A 70 -7.24 -14.52 -5.66
CA ASP A 70 -7.57 -14.19 -7.03
C ASP A 70 -6.28 -14.10 -7.86
N LYS A 71 -6.23 -14.86 -8.94
CA LYS A 71 -5.07 -14.96 -9.84
C LYS A 71 -5.19 -14.11 -11.09
N ASP A 72 -6.33 -13.46 -11.29
CA ASP A 72 -6.59 -12.64 -12.46
C ASP A 72 -6.13 -11.19 -12.27
N THR A 73 -5.60 -10.87 -11.11
CA THR A 73 -4.99 -9.57 -10.82
C THR A 73 -3.56 -9.51 -11.34
N HIS A 74 -3.23 -8.40 -11.99
CA HIS A 74 -1.87 -8.03 -12.34
C HIS A 74 -1.71 -6.53 -12.17
N ILE A 75 -0.99 -6.13 -11.12
CA ILE A 75 -0.72 -4.71 -10.84
C ILE A 75 0.78 -4.54 -10.69
N SER A 76 1.32 -3.63 -11.48
CA SER A 76 2.73 -3.23 -11.39
C SER A 76 2.80 -1.74 -11.19
N THR A 77 3.58 -1.32 -10.22
CA THR A 77 3.82 0.10 -9.93
C THR A 77 5.31 0.39 -9.84
N ASP A 78 5.67 1.59 -10.24
CA ASP A 78 6.97 2.20 -9.99
C ASP A 78 6.73 3.40 -9.07
N ILE A 79 7.34 3.36 -7.88
CA ILE A 79 7.18 4.39 -6.87
C ILE A 79 8.54 5.02 -6.63
N THR A 80 8.62 6.30 -6.87
CA THR A 80 9.78 7.12 -6.57
C THR A 80 9.48 7.99 -5.37
N VAL A 81 10.36 8.01 -4.36
CA VAL A 81 10.22 8.88 -3.20
C VAL A 81 11.46 9.74 -3.03
N ALA A 82 11.26 11.03 -2.86
CA ALA A 82 12.28 11.94 -2.38
C ALA A 82 12.04 12.21 -0.89
N ARG A 83 13.06 12.02 -0.06
CA ARG A 83 13.04 12.31 1.38
C ARG A 83 14.14 13.29 1.74
N TYR A 84 13.80 14.25 2.56
CA TYR A 84 14.77 15.14 3.19
C TYR A 84 14.68 15.03 4.71
N VAL A 85 15.85 14.97 5.36
CA VAL A 85 15.97 14.89 6.81
C VAL A 85 16.95 15.98 7.27
N ARG A 86 16.62 16.67 8.36
CA ARG A 86 17.50 17.59 9.06
C ARG A 86 17.59 17.22 10.53
N THR A 87 18.80 17.01 11.03
CA THR A 87 19.06 16.70 12.46
C THR A 87 19.51 17.94 13.23
N PHE A 88 19.14 17.98 14.51
CA PHE A 88 19.55 19.00 15.48
C PHE A 88 19.40 18.46 16.91
N ALA A 89 19.86 19.21 17.90
CA ALA A 89 19.67 18.87 19.31
C ALA A 89 18.43 19.58 19.88
N VAL A 90 17.60 18.83 20.66
CA VAL A 90 16.53 19.38 21.49
C VAL A 90 16.70 18.79 22.88
N ASP A 91 16.92 19.63 23.88
CA ASP A 91 17.09 19.24 25.29
C ASP A 91 18.08 18.06 25.50
N GLY A 92 19.15 18.04 24.69
CA GLY A 92 20.18 17.00 24.74
C GLY A 92 19.85 15.72 23.93
N PHE A 93 18.65 15.62 23.36
CA PHE A 93 18.29 14.52 22.47
C PHE A 93 18.68 14.84 21.02
N VAL A 94 19.13 13.83 20.27
CA VAL A 94 19.22 13.92 18.81
C VAL A 94 17.82 13.88 18.27
N SER A 95 17.42 14.97 17.62
CA SER A 95 16.08 15.16 17.07
C SER A 95 16.16 15.63 15.62
N GLY A 96 15.06 15.65 14.92
CA GLY A 96 15.04 16.17 13.56
C GLY A 96 13.64 16.37 12.99
N VAL A 97 13.64 16.93 11.80
CA VAL A 97 12.45 17.05 10.95
C VAL A 97 12.71 16.29 9.65
N GLN A 98 11.65 15.80 9.04
CA GLN A 98 11.74 15.06 7.80
C GLN A 98 10.50 15.26 6.95
N VAL A 99 10.67 15.14 5.65
CA VAL A 99 9.59 15.21 4.68
C VAL A 99 9.80 14.18 3.59
N TYR A 100 8.71 13.54 3.18
CA TYR A 100 8.65 12.63 2.03
C TYR A 100 7.74 13.21 0.96
N GLU A 101 8.09 12.98 -0.29
CA GLU A 101 7.24 13.28 -1.44
C GLU A 101 7.26 12.08 -2.39
N PRO A 102 6.22 11.24 -2.39
CA PRO A 102 6.14 10.10 -3.28
C PRO A 102 5.56 10.48 -4.64
N TYR A 103 6.05 9.83 -5.69
CA TYR A 103 5.45 9.82 -7.03
C TYR A 103 5.14 8.37 -7.41
N VAL A 104 3.89 8.09 -7.77
CA VAL A 104 3.40 6.75 -8.09
C VAL A 104 3.06 6.66 -9.57
N ALA A 105 3.67 5.71 -10.28
CA ALA A 105 3.35 5.38 -11.67
C ALA A 105 2.78 3.95 -11.74
N PHE A 106 1.55 3.82 -12.23
CA PHE A 106 0.94 2.51 -12.51
C PHE A 106 1.35 2.06 -13.91
N ILE A 107 2.23 1.04 -14.00
CA ILE A 107 2.75 0.50 -15.26
C ILE A 107 1.78 -0.52 -15.86
N GLY A 108 1.06 -1.24 -15.01
CA GLY A 108 0.02 -2.18 -15.40
C GLY A 108 -1.03 -2.31 -14.30
N ALA A 109 -2.30 -2.29 -14.67
CA ALA A 109 -3.39 -2.33 -13.71
C ALA A 109 -4.55 -3.18 -14.26
N GLN A 110 -4.56 -4.45 -13.89
CA GLN A 110 -5.65 -5.38 -14.20
C GLN A 110 -6.10 -6.05 -12.90
N GLY A 111 -7.41 -6.17 -12.71
CA GLY A 111 -8.01 -6.89 -11.58
C GLY A 111 -8.86 -8.05 -12.05
N ALA A 112 -9.35 -8.86 -11.12
CA ALA A 112 -10.37 -9.85 -11.42
C ALA A 112 -11.57 -9.17 -12.05
N GLY A 113 -11.90 -9.59 -13.25
CA GLY A 113 -13.19 -9.27 -13.85
C GLY A 113 -14.32 -9.89 -13.03
N VAL A 114 -15.56 -9.59 -13.38
CA VAL A 114 -16.78 -10.17 -12.76
C VAL A 114 -16.90 -11.68 -13.09
N ALA A 115 -15.77 -12.37 -13.13
CA ALA A 115 -15.62 -13.77 -13.42
C ALA A 115 -16.13 -14.59 -12.23
N ASN A 116 -16.91 -15.62 -12.51
CA ASN A 116 -17.56 -16.57 -11.59
C ASN A 116 -18.93 -16.11 -11.02
N ILE A 117 -19.58 -15.08 -11.56
CA ILE A 117 -21.01 -14.98 -11.37
C ILE A 117 -21.67 -15.93 -12.38
N ALA A 118 -22.29 -17.00 -11.89
CA ALA A 118 -23.21 -17.75 -12.70
C ALA A 118 -24.15 -16.76 -13.37
N GLY A 119 -24.23 -16.78 -14.69
CA GLY A 119 -25.05 -15.84 -15.44
C GLY A 119 -26.47 -15.79 -14.84
N PRO A 120 -27.13 -14.62 -14.85
CA PRO A 120 -28.46 -14.49 -14.26
C PRO A 120 -29.43 -15.46 -14.97
N TYR A 121 -30.32 -16.05 -14.22
CA TYR A 121 -31.43 -16.79 -14.80
C TYR A 121 -32.41 -15.78 -15.42
N VAL A 122 -32.56 -15.84 -16.73
CA VAL A 122 -33.48 -14.97 -17.47
C VAL A 122 -34.61 -15.81 -18.02
N PRO A 123 -35.79 -15.83 -17.36
CA PRO A 123 -36.94 -16.63 -17.80
C PRO A 123 -37.38 -16.37 -19.26
N ALA A 124 -37.27 -15.12 -19.72
CA ALA A 124 -37.61 -14.70 -21.06
C ALA A 124 -36.72 -15.34 -22.16
N LEU A 125 -35.52 -15.81 -21.78
CA LEU A 125 -34.59 -16.49 -22.68
C LEU A 125 -34.55 -18.00 -22.46
N GLY A 126 -35.44 -18.54 -21.61
CA GLY A 126 -35.60 -19.98 -21.36
C GLY A 126 -34.51 -20.64 -20.57
N GLY A 127 -33.69 -19.88 -19.87
CA GLY A 127 -32.62 -20.52 -19.08
C GLY A 127 -31.68 -19.57 -18.37
N GLN A 128 -30.65 -20.18 -17.77
CA GLN A 128 -29.54 -19.51 -17.14
C GLN A 128 -28.54 -19.07 -18.23
N LEU A 129 -28.21 -17.80 -18.25
CA LEU A 129 -27.14 -17.33 -19.11
C LEU A 129 -25.82 -18.00 -18.75
N PRO A 130 -24.94 -18.25 -19.73
CA PRO A 130 -23.66 -18.86 -19.43
C PRO A 130 -22.90 -18.03 -18.38
N ALA A 131 -22.19 -18.72 -17.49
CA ALA A 131 -21.29 -18.08 -16.56
C ALA A 131 -20.28 -17.25 -17.34
N TYR A 132 -20.12 -16.00 -16.95
CA TYR A 132 -19.06 -15.17 -17.53
C TYR A 132 -17.74 -15.82 -17.19
N GLY A 133 -16.94 -16.14 -18.21
CA GLY A 133 -15.65 -16.77 -18.03
C GLY A 133 -14.71 -15.92 -17.19
N ALA A 134 -13.80 -16.55 -16.50
CA ALA A 134 -12.72 -15.88 -15.79
C ALA A 134 -12.06 -14.88 -16.73
N GLY A 135 -12.14 -13.61 -16.40
CA GLY A 135 -11.62 -12.52 -17.21
C GLY A 135 -10.94 -11.48 -16.35
N ARG A 136 -9.96 -10.79 -16.94
CA ARG A 136 -9.31 -9.64 -16.31
C ARG A 136 -10.09 -8.39 -16.66
N ALA A 137 -10.37 -7.56 -15.66
CA ALA A 137 -10.89 -6.23 -15.84
C ALA A 137 -9.73 -5.23 -15.82
N ASN A 138 -9.75 -4.24 -16.69
CA ASN A 138 -8.82 -3.13 -16.60
C ASN A 138 -9.23 -2.25 -15.43
N LEU A 139 -8.29 -1.97 -14.54
CA LEU A 139 -8.45 -1.01 -13.47
C LEU A 139 -8.06 0.37 -14.00
N SER A 140 -8.97 1.33 -13.91
CA SER A 140 -8.63 2.70 -14.24
C SER A 140 -7.65 3.25 -13.20
N SER A 141 -6.51 3.75 -13.64
CA SER A 141 -5.46 4.28 -12.78
C SER A 141 -5.15 5.73 -13.12
N ASP A 142 -4.66 6.46 -12.14
CA ASP A 142 -4.07 7.78 -12.31
C ASP A 142 -2.69 7.78 -11.68
N SER A 143 -1.67 8.24 -12.43
CA SER A 143 -0.31 8.35 -11.94
C SER A 143 -0.02 9.79 -11.52
N GLY A 144 0.82 9.99 -10.53
CA GLY A 144 1.13 11.34 -10.06
C GLY A 144 1.76 11.37 -8.67
N PHE A 145 1.83 12.57 -8.11
CA PHE A 145 2.31 12.74 -6.74
C PHE A 145 1.33 12.13 -5.75
N GLY A 146 1.88 11.37 -4.80
CA GLY A 146 1.16 10.83 -3.66
C GLY A 146 0.88 11.88 -2.60
N GLN A 147 0.61 11.44 -1.38
CA GLN A 147 0.47 12.36 -0.26
C GLN A 147 1.86 12.66 0.32
N PRO A 148 2.25 13.95 0.44
CA PRO A 148 3.47 14.28 1.16
C PRO A 148 3.33 13.91 2.63
N ASN A 149 4.42 13.47 3.24
CA ASN A 149 4.45 13.08 4.65
C ASN A 149 5.47 13.94 5.41
N PHE A 150 5.05 14.57 6.50
CA PHE A 150 5.85 15.45 7.34
C PHE A 150 6.02 14.82 8.71
N GLY A 151 7.24 14.61 9.12
CA GLY A 151 7.57 14.00 10.41
C GLY A 151 8.55 14.81 11.24
N VAL A 152 8.48 14.60 12.54
CA VAL A 152 9.51 14.99 13.48
C VAL A 152 9.96 13.72 14.21
N PHE A 153 11.19 13.67 14.66
CA PHE A 153 11.66 12.53 15.44
C PHE A 153 12.59 12.95 16.57
N SER A 154 12.68 12.08 17.57
CA SER A 154 13.64 12.24 18.67
C SER A 154 14.14 10.89 19.15
N TYR A 155 15.45 10.75 19.30
CA TYR A 155 16.09 9.59 19.90
C TYR A 155 16.08 9.73 21.42
N LEU A 156 15.10 9.09 22.06
CA LEU A 156 14.98 9.10 23.53
C LEU A 156 16.01 8.21 24.21
N ILE A 157 16.52 7.21 23.50
CA ILE A 157 17.64 6.38 23.87
C ILE A 157 18.72 6.57 22.81
N ASN A 158 19.92 7.00 23.22
CA ASN A 158 21.06 7.17 22.35
C ASN A 158 22.33 6.74 23.11
N ARG A 159 22.68 5.46 22.98
CA ARG A 159 23.83 4.83 23.64
C ARG A 159 24.72 4.17 22.59
N PRO A 160 25.55 4.93 21.89
CA PRO A 160 26.40 4.42 20.80
C PRO A 160 27.39 3.35 21.27
N ASP A 161 27.90 3.45 22.52
CA ASP A 161 28.85 2.50 23.09
C ASP A 161 28.29 1.07 23.23
N SER A 162 26.97 0.95 23.39
CA SER A 162 26.25 -0.34 23.42
C SER A 162 25.48 -0.63 22.13
N GLY A 163 25.51 0.28 21.15
CA GLY A 163 24.72 0.20 19.94
C GLY A 163 23.20 0.17 20.20
N THR A 164 22.76 0.86 21.30
CA THR A 164 21.35 0.85 21.72
C THR A 164 20.71 2.20 21.48
N TYR A 165 19.64 2.19 20.70
CA TYR A 165 18.90 3.39 20.29
C TYR A 165 17.41 3.16 20.43
N GLY A 166 16.66 4.22 20.73
CA GLY A 166 15.21 4.23 20.76
C GLY A 166 14.68 5.55 20.22
N VAL A 167 13.88 5.51 19.19
CA VAL A 167 13.35 6.67 18.49
C VAL A 167 11.83 6.68 18.54
N VAL A 168 11.25 7.88 18.63
CA VAL A 168 9.84 8.15 18.44
C VAL A 168 9.70 9.17 17.32
N SER A 169 8.74 8.94 16.42
CA SER A 169 8.57 9.76 15.22
C SER A 169 7.08 9.88 14.89
N PRO A 170 6.38 10.96 15.32
CA PRO A 170 5.05 11.30 14.84
C PRO A 170 5.12 11.91 13.44
N TRP A 171 4.11 11.56 12.60
CA TRP A 171 3.98 12.02 11.24
C TRP A 171 2.57 12.50 10.92
N ILE A 172 2.48 13.34 9.92
CA ILE A 172 1.22 13.86 9.37
C ILE A 172 1.29 13.94 7.85
N SER A 173 0.29 13.38 7.19
CA SER A 173 0.12 13.47 5.73
C SER A 173 -1.17 14.23 5.43
N PRO A 174 -1.10 15.45 4.88
CA PRO A 174 -2.28 16.19 4.44
C PRO A 174 -2.88 15.57 3.17
N PRO A 175 -4.18 15.76 2.90
CA PRO A 175 -4.85 15.25 1.70
C PRO A 175 -4.49 16.07 0.44
N ILE A 176 -3.20 16.23 0.18
CA ILE A 176 -2.66 16.94 -0.97
C ILE A 176 -1.98 15.91 -1.86
N SER A 177 -2.72 15.34 -2.80
CA SER A 177 -2.21 14.30 -3.70
C SER A 177 -2.89 14.37 -5.06
N GLY A 178 -2.32 13.68 -6.04
CA GLY A 178 -2.97 13.40 -7.33
C GLY A 178 -4.13 12.43 -7.14
N PHE A 179 -5.26 12.92 -6.63
CA PHE A 179 -6.44 12.09 -6.40
C PHE A 179 -7.54 12.39 -7.44
N ASN A 180 -8.02 11.34 -8.09
CA ASN A 180 -9.15 11.39 -9.02
C ASN A 180 -10.22 10.39 -8.57
N LYS A 181 -11.38 10.90 -8.12
CA LYS A 181 -12.48 10.07 -7.60
C LYS A 181 -13.05 9.08 -8.63
N ASP A 182 -12.84 9.32 -9.93
CA ASP A 182 -13.35 8.50 -11.04
C ASP A 182 -12.33 7.42 -11.47
N LYS A 183 -11.24 7.25 -10.74
CA LYS A 183 -10.23 6.22 -10.96
C LYS A 183 -10.25 5.16 -9.85
N SER A 184 -10.04 3.90 -10.24
CA SER A 184 -9.94 2.78 -9.30
C SER A 184 -8.68 2.82 -8.47
N LEU A 185 -7.56 3.25 -9.09
CA LEU A 185 -6.25 3.35 -8.48
C LEU A 185 -5.77 4.79 -8.54
N ASN A 186 -5.32 5.29 -7.40
CA ASN A 186 -4.84 6.66 -7.24
C ASN A 186 -3.48 6.68 -6.55
N PRO A 187 -2.63 7.69 -6.81
CA PRO A 187 -1.37 7.86 -6.10
C PRO A 187 -1.55 8.20 -4.62
N GLY A 188 -2.72 8.71 -4.22
CA GLY A 188 -3.05 8.99 -2.82
C GLY A 188 -4.54 8.86 -2.54
N GLN A 189 -4.92 8.81 -1.26
CA GLN A 189 -6.32 8.57 -0.81
C GLN A 189 -7.14 9.84 -0.62
N ASN A 190 -6.49 11.00 -0.63
CA ASN A 190 -7.14 12.27 -0.28
C ASN A 190 -7.78 12.25 1.12
N VAL A 191 -7.08 11.67 2.09
CA VAL A 191 -7.43 11.67 3.52
C VAL A 191 -6.29 12.25 4.34
N TRP A 192 -6.60 12.86 5.48
CA TRP A 192 -5.59 13.11 6.50
C TRP A 192 -5.10 11.77 7.05
N THR A 193 -3.79 11.58 7.11
CA THR A 193 -3.17 10.44 7.78
C THR A 193 -2.30 10.95 8.92
N TYR A 194 -2.41 10.32 10.07
CA TYR A 194 -1.57 10.56 11.24
C TYR A 194 -0.88 9.24 11.56
N GLU A 195 0.41 9.31 11.81
CA GLU A 195 1.21 8.14 12.11
C GLU A 195 2.02 8.37 13.38
N MET A 196 2.17 7.29 14.15
CA MET A 196 3.11 7.21 15.28
C MET A 196 4.05 6.05 15.03
N GLU A 197 5.30 6.38 14.79
CA GLU A 197 6.39 5.43 14.57
C GLU A 197 7.25 5.32 15.85
N LEU A 198 7.57 4.08 16.22
CA LEU A 198 8.48 3.74 17.31
C LEU A 198 9.55 2.81 16.77
N GLY A 199 10.82 3.18 16.95
CA GLY A 199 11.97 2.37 16.55
C GLY A 199 12.83 2.01 17.75
N PHE A 200 13.34 0.79 17.75
CA PHE A 200 14.32 0.32 18.74
C PHE A 200 15.40 -0.50 18.05
N ARG A 201 16.66 -0.24 18.38
CA ARG A 201 17.81 -1.01 17.94
C ARG A 201 18.72 -1.33 19.11
N THR A 202 19.32 -2.53 19.13
CA THR A 202 20.43 -2.85 20.03
C THR A 202 21.38 -3.86 19.39
N THR A 203 22.67 -3.72 19.69
CA THR A 203 23.66 -4.72 19.30
C THR A 203 23.52 -5.96 20.18
N LEU A 204 23.43 -7.13 19.57
CA LEU A 204 23.32 -8.42 20.24
C LEU A 204 24.69 -9.08 20.43
N LEU A 205 25.54 -9.00 19.40
CA LEU A 205 26.87 -9.63 19.39
C LEU A 205 27.88 -8.73 18.66
N GLY A 206 29.12 -8.76 19.09
CA GLY A 206 30.21 -8.03 18.42
C GLY A 206 30.42 -6.62 18.97
N ASP A 207 31.11 -5.79 18.19
CA ASP A 207 31.42 -4.39 18.53
C ASP A 207 30.42 -3.47 17.83
N PRO A 208 29.65 -2.64 18.54
CA PRO A 208 28.70 -1.70 17.94
C PRO A 208 29.31 -0.76 16.87
N ASN A 209 30.61 -0.46 17.00
CA ASN A 209 31.35 0.38 16.05
C ASN A 209 32.20 -0.43 15.06
N GLY A 210 32.09 -1.74 15.13
CA GLY A 210 32.82 -2.69 14.29
C GLY A 210 31.92 -3.74 13.69
N GLN A 211 32.43 -4.96 13.56
CA GLN A 211 31.64 -6.09 13.11
C GLN A 211 30.63 -6.48 14.19
N ASN A 212 29.36 -6.47 13.87
CA ASN A 212 28.30 -6.74 14.84
C ASN A 212 27.07 -7.38 14.20
N LEU A 213 26.27 -8.05 15.04
CA LEU A 213 24.90 -8.44 14.78
C LEU A 213 23.99 -7.62 15.70
N ALA A 214 23.02 -6.96 15.14
CA ALA A 214 22.02 -6.20 15.89
C ALA A 214 20.61 -6.75 15.65
N VAL A 215 19.67 -6.32 16.48
CA VAL A 215 18.24 -6.41 16.23
C VAL A 215 17.67 -5.00 16.11
N GLU A 216 16.78 -4.83 15.14
CA GLU A 216 16.03 -3.59 14.94
C GLU A 216 14.55 -3.91 14.90
N LEU A 217 13.75 -3.19 15.70
CA LEU A 217 12.31 -3.37 15.85
C LEU A 217 11.61 -2.05 15.52
N TRP A 218 10.57 -2.13 14.72
CA TRP A 218 9.74 -0.98 14.36
C TRP A 218 8.26 -1.29 14.57
N SER A 219 7.54 -0.29 15.02
CA SER A 219 6.09 -0.34 15.18
C SER A 219 5.50 0.98 14.72
N GLU A 220 4.55 0.93 13.80
CA GLU A 220 3.88 2.09 13.23
C GLU A 220 2.37 1.94 13.38
N SER A 221 1.73 3.00 13.86
CA SER A 221 0.29 3.06 14.08
C SER A 221 -0.28 4.19 13.25
N TYR A 222 -1.25 3.87 12.38
CA TYR A 222 -1.87 4.80 11.46
C TYR A 222 -3.30 5.10 11.84
N PHE A 223 -3.69 6.38 11.73
CA PHE A 223 -5.03 6.88 11.95
C PHE A 223 -5.45 7.73 10.76
N PHE A 224 -6.66 7.51 10.25
CA PHE A 224 -7.11 8.09 9.00
C PHE A 224 -8.30 9.01 9.20
N GLY A 225 -8.30 10.13 8.49
CA GLY A 225 -9.48 10.94 8.27
C GLY A 225 -10.44 10.29 7.28
N ALA A 226 -11.49 11.01 6.92
CA ALA A 226 -12.44 10.57 5.90
C ALA A 226 -12.26 11.36 4.61
N ASN A 227 -12.39 10.69 3.46
CA ASN A 227 -12.52 11.37 2.18
C ASN A 227 -14.01 11.52 1.83
N ASN A 228 -14.51 12.75 1.92
CA ASN A 228 -15.91 13.08 1.59
C ASN A 228 -16.12 13.32 0.09
N ASN A 229 -15.06 13.41 -0.70
CA ASN A 229 -15.09 13.58 -2.14
C ASN A 229 -14.52 12.34 -2.82
N SER A 230 -14.97 11.15 -2.43
CA SER A 230 -14.59 9.88 -3.00
C SER A 230 -15.73 9.29 -3.84
N ALA A 231 -15.43 8.23 -4.55
CA ALA A 231 -16.42 7.46 -5.29
C ALA A 231 -16.09 5.96 -5.22
N LEU A 232 -17.13 5.15 -5.33
CA LEU A 232 -17.02 3.74 -5.58
C LEU A 232 -16.90 3.55 -7.11
N VAL A 233 -15.76 3.11 -7.59
CA VAL A 233 -15.45 2.97 -9.02
C VAL A 233 -15.56 1.52 -9.45
N GLU A 234 -16.33 1.25 -10.49
CA GLU A 234 -16.46 -0.10 -11.04
C GLU A 234 -15.30 -0.41 -12.01
N PRO A 235 -14.70 -1.61 -11.97
CA PRO A 235 -13.68 -2.02 -12.92
C PRO A 235 -14.21 -2.02 -14.36
N GLN A 236 -13.35 -1.67 -15.32
CA GLN A 236 -13.66 -1.80 -16.73
C GLN A 236 -13.47 -3.24 -17.20
N VAL A 237 -14.48 -3.82 -17.81
CA VAL A 237 -14.36 -5.14 -18.43
C VAL A 237 -13.59 -5.03 -19.74
N SER A 238 -12.60 -5.89 -19.96
CA SER A 238 -11.84 -5.93 -21.21
C SER A 238 -12.75 -6.23 -22.41
N ALA A 239 -12.58 -5.53 -23.52
CA ALA A 239 -13.36 -5.73 -24.76
C ALA A 239 -13.34 -7.18 -25.27
N ASN A 240 -12.28 -7.93 -24.99
CA ASN A 240 -12.12 -9.33 -25.39
C ASN A 240 -12.93 -10.32 -24.54
N HIS A 241 -13.55 -9.86 -23.46
CA HIS A 241 -14.28 -10.68 -22.51
C HIS A 241 -15.73 -10.22 -22.31
N ILE A 242 -16.22 -9.33 -23.17
CA ILE A 242 -17.61 -8.89 -23.12
C ILE A 242 -18.44 -9.91 -23.86
N PRO A 243 -19.33 -10.64 -23.18
CA PRO A 243 -20.30 -11.48 -23.87
C PRO A 243 -21.23 -10.62 -24.72
N PRO A 244 -21.69 -11.11 -25.85
CA PRO A 244 -22.63 -10.36 -26.74
C PRO A 244 -23.96 -9.96 -26.09
N ILE A 245 -24.22 -10.43 -24.87
CA ILE A 245 -25.45 -10.20 -24.08
C ILE A 245 -25.30 -9.10 -23.02
N TYR A 246 -24.20 -8.32 -23.03
CA TYR A 246 -24.00 -7.23 -22.06
C TYR A 246 -25.12 -6.18 -22.11
N GLY A 247 -25.76 -6.04 -23.29
CA GLY A 247 -26.97 -5.25 -23.48
C GLY A 247 -28.13 -5.66 -22.57
N GLU A 248 -28.31 -6.95 -22.32
CA GLU A 248 -29.45 -7.47 -21.53
C GLU A 248 -29.19 -7.35 -20.00
N TYR A 249 -27.96 -7.29 -19.57
CA TYR A 249 -27.63 -7.14 -18.16
C TYR A 249 -28.07 -5.79 -17.57
N ASN A 250 -28.03 -4.73 -18.39
CA ASN A 250 -28.51 -3.42 -17.99
C ASN A 250 -30.06 -3.35 -17.98
N LEU A 251 -30.75 -4.11 -18.81
CA LEU A 251 -32.19 -4.24 -18.74
C LEU A 251 -32.71 -4.79 -17.43
N LEU A 252 -31.96 -5.71 -16.83
CA LEU A 252 -32.28 -6.32 -15.53
C LEU A 252 -32.02 -5.39 -14.35
N SER A 253 -31.14 -4.42 -14.50
CA SER A 253 -30.87 -3.38 -13.47
C SER A 253 -31.80 -2.18 -13.55
N GLY A 254 -32.74 -2.15 -14.52
CA GLY A 254 -33.72 -1.09 -14.66
C GLY A 254 -33.20 0.20 -15.32
N GLY A 255 -31.98 0.16 -15.88
CA GLY A 255 -31.42 1.26 -16.65
C GLY A 255 -31.71 1.11 -18.15
N ALA A 256 -32.20 2.16 -18.80
CA ALA A 256 -32.22 2.22 -20.26
C ALA A 256 -30.76 2.24 -20.75
N ILE A 257 -30.42 1.29 -21.65
CA ILE A 257 -29.09 1.28 -22.27
C ILE A 257 -29.14 2.32 -23.40
N PRO A 258 -28.34 3.38 -23.31
CA PRO A 258 -27.87 4.04 -24.51
C PRO A 258 -26.97 3.06 -25.25
N ASP A 259 -26.82 3.16 -26.56
CA ASP A 259 -25.88 2.39 -27.39
C ASP A 259 -24.48 2.39 -26.77
N ALA A 260 -24.31 1.60 -25.72
CA ALA A 260 -23.16 1.66 -24.84
C ALA A 260 -22.03 0.93 -25.54
N ASN A 261 -21.10 1.70 -26.04
CA ASN A 261 -19.77 1.20 -26.32
C ASN A 261 -19.25 0.51 -25.05
N PRO A 262 -19.04 -0.80 -25.01
CA PRO A 262 -18.58 -1.54 -23.84
C PRO A 262 -17.18 -1.12 -23.36
N LEU A 263 -16.55 -0.22 -24.08
CA LEU A 263 -15.29 0.46 -23.69
C LEU A 263 -15.56 1.77 -22.92
N GLN A 264 -16.80 2.04 -22.50
CA GLN A 264 -17.07 3.25 -21.72
C GLN A 264 -16.32 3.23 -20.39
N ALA A 265 -15.92 4.44 -19.99
CA ALA A 265 -15.25 4.71 -18.74
C ALA A 265 -15.94 4.03 -17.56
N ALA A 266 -15.14 3.53 -16.62
CA ALA A 266 -15.65 2.98 -15.38
C ALA A 266 -16.72 3.89 -14.77
N SER A 267 -17.88 3.34 -14.41
CA SER A 267 -18.88 4.13 -13.71
C SER A 267 -18.44 4.38 -12.28
N SER A 268 -18.61 5.61 -11.80
CA SER A 268 -18.30 5.98 -10.43
C SER A 268 -19.56 6.40 -9.68
N THR A 269 -19.75 5.84 -8.48
CA THR A 269 -20.84 6.21 -7.58
C THR A 269 -20.29 7.04 -6.42
N PRO A 270 -20.70 8.33 -6.28
CA PRO A 270 -20.21 9.17 -5.20
C PRO A 270 -20.42 8.55 -3.83
N ALA A 271 -19.37 8.55 -3.02
CA ALA A 271 -19.34 7.91 -1.72
C ALA A 271 -18.40 8.67 -0.76
N ARG A 272 -18.62 8.47 0.54
CA ARG A 272 -17.65 8.85 1.57
C ARG A 272 -16.77 7.64 1.86
N PHE A 273 -15.47 7.81 1.73
CA PHE A 273 -14.49 6.79 2.10
C PHE A 273 -14.04 6.97 3.54
N ASN A 274 -13.91 5.86 4.28
CA ASN A 274 -13.35 5.80 5.62
C ASN A 274 -12.43 4.58 5.73
N GLU A 275 -11.33 4.74 6.46
CA GLU A 275 -10.41 3.68 6.81
C GLU A 275 -10.25 3.60 8.32
N GLN A 276 -10.27 2.40 8.87
CA GLN A 276 -10.02 2.15 10.28
C GLN A 276 -8.51 2.20 10.56
N PRO A 277 -8.09 2.45 11.82
CA PRO A 277 -6.69 2.40 12.19
C PRO A 277 -6.00 1.11 11.75
N SER A 278 -4.73 1.22 11.36
CA SER A 278 -3.86 0.09 11.04
C SER A 278 -2.59 0.12 11.88
N GLN A 279 -1.96 -1.03 11.99
CA GLN A 279 -0.71 -1.23 12.72
C GLN A 279 0.26 -2.02 11.86
N GLU A 280 1.53 -1.64 11.90
CA GLU A 280 2.62 -2.31 11.21
C GLU A 280 3.74 -2.63 12.19
N PHE A 281 4.37 -3.78 11.99
CA PHE A 281 5.52 -4.24 12.78
C PHE A 281 6.61 -4.74 11.84
N ARG A 282 7.85 -4.39 12.16
CA ARG A 282 9.03 -4.89 11.44
C ARG A 282 10.07 -5.35 12.43
N ILE A 283 10.73 -6.42 12.08
CA ILE A 283 11.93 -6.89 12.75
C ILE A 283 13.01 -7.13 11.70
N TYR A 284 14.20 -6.65 11.99
CA TYR A 284 15.41 -6.84 11.18
C TYR A 284 16.54 -7.36 12.02
N LEU A 285 17.44 -8.12 11.40
CA LEU A 285 18.65 -8.66 12.01
C LEU A 285 19.88 -8.23 11.17
N PRO A 286 20.27 -6.95 11.22
CA PRO A 286 21.43 -6.47 10.46
C PRO A 286 22.73 -7.06 11.00
N TYR A 287 23.47 -7.73 10.10
CA TYR A 287 24.82 -8.20 10.34
C TYR A 287 25.80 -7.31 9.57
N GLU A 288 26.51 -6.45 10.28
CA GLU A 288 27.57 -5.58 9.76
C GLU A 288 28.87 -6.39 9.67
N PHE A 289 29.26 -6.75 8.44
CA PHE A 289 30.42 -7.60 8.19
C PHE A 289 31.66 -6.83 7.71
N LEU A 290 31.51 -5.61 7.18
CA LEU A 290 32.58 -4.76 6.72
C LEU A 290 32.48 -3.34 7.31
N PRO A 291 33.04 -3.12 8.49
CA PRO A 291 32.88 -1.86 9.25
C PRO A 291 33.41 -0.63 8.48
N ALA A 292 34.47 -0.78 7.68
CA ALA A 292 35.06 0.33 6.93
C ALA A 292 34.08 1.05 5.99
N THR A 293 33.11 0.33 5.44
CA THR A 293 32.04 0.87 4.61
C THR A 293 30.66 0.70 5.25
N ARG A 294 30.61 0.21 6.49
CA ARG A 294 29.39 -0.15 7.18
C ARG A 294 28.50 -1.06 6.35
N ALA A 295 29.13 -1.99 5.60
CA ALA A 295 28.39 -2.92 4.79
C ALA A 295 27.70 -3.96 5.66
N PHE A 296 26.40 -4.14 5.44
CA PHE A 296 25.61 -5.12 6.17
C PHE A 296 24.64 -5.86 5.23
N ILE A 297 24.22 -7.03 5.70
CA ILE A 297 23.07 -7.76 5.18
C ILE A 297 22.08 -7.96 6.32
N SER A 298 20.80 -7.83 6.05
CA SER A 298 19.75 -7.94 7.06
C SER A 298 18.56 -8.72 6.54
N PRO A 299 18.30 -9.94 6.99
CA PRO A 299 17.00 -10.52 6.88
C PRO A 299 16.01 -9.75 7.75
N GLY A 300 14.75 -9.70 7.31
CA GLY A 300 13.68 -9.02 8.03
C GLY A 300 12.33 -9.70 7.83
N PHE A 301 11.43 -9.35 8.70
CA PHE A 301 10.03 -9.76 8.64
C PHE A 301 9.15 -8.53 8.89
N TYR A 302 8.10 -8.42 8.11
CA TYR A 302 7.08 -7.38 8.21
C TYR A 302 5.72 -8.01 8.41
N GLN A 303 4.90 -7.37 9.23
CA GLN A 303 3.50 -7.72 9.46
C GLN A 303 2.67 -6.45 9.54
N SER A 304 1.61 -6.36 8.72
CA SER A 304 0.56 -5.36 8.87
C SER A 304 -0.75 -5.96 9.34
N MET A 305 -1.58 -5.15 9.98
CA MET A 305 -2.92 -5.53 10.42
C MET A 305 -3.84 -4.32 10.53
N GLY A 306 -5.14 -4.51 10.32
CA GLY A 306 -6.15 -3.46 10.43
C GLY A 306 -6.43 -2.77 9.09
N GLY A 307 -6.79 -1.48 9.11
CA GLY A 307 -7.03 -0.71 7.89
C GLY A 307 -8.30 -1.12 7.13
N LYS A 308 -9.35 -1.57 7.84
CA LYS A 308 -10.62 -1.88 7.19
C LYS A 308 -11.20 -0.65 6.50
N GLN A 309 -11.50 -0.75 5.21
CA GLN A 309 -12.02 0.32 4.38
C GLN A 309 -13.53 0.17 4.15
N THR A 310 -14.24 1.29 4.17
CA THR A 310 -15.70 1.35 3.99
C THR A 310 -16.08 2.53 3.13
N TYR A 311 -16.98 2.32 2.18
CA TYR A 311 -17.64 3.37 1.41
C TYR A 311 -19.06 3.56 1.92
N THR A 312 -19.43 4.80 2.23
CA THR A 312 -20.81 5.16 2.56
C THR A 312 -21.40 5.93 1.40
N LEU A 313 -22.39 5.35 0.74
CA LEU A 313 -23.10 5.97 -0.39
C LEU A 313 -23.99 7.12 0.08
N ARG A 314 -24.42 8.00 -0.83
CA ARG A 314 -25.32 9.14 -0.50
C ARG A 314 -26.65 8.73 0.11
N ASN A 315 -27.14 7.54 -0.20
CA ASN A 315 -28.36 6.96 0.39
C ASN A 315 -28.14 6.31 1.76
N GLY A 316 -26.94 6.44 2.34
CA GLY A 316 -26.57 5.88 3.63
C GLY A 316 -26.16 4.40 3.61
N VAL A 317 -26.22 3.73 2.47
CA VAL A 317 -25.76 2.34 2.33
C VAL A 317 -24.25 2.29 2.53
N LYS A 318 -23.78 1.41 3.40
CA LYS A 318 -22.38 1.15 3.65
C LYS A 318 -21.94 -0.06 2.83
N VAL A 319 -20.90 0.13 2.03
CA VAL A 319 -20.21 -0.92 1.29
C VAL A 319 -18.88 -1.18 1.99
N ASP A 320 -18.75 -2.37 2.55
CA ASP A 320 -17.48 -2.84 3.09
C ASP A 320 -16.59 -3.19 1.89
N SER A 321 -15.51 -2.46 1.68
CA SER A 321 -14.55 -2.76 0.62
C SER A 321 -13.75 -4.01 0.93
N GLY A 322 -13.87 -4.51 2.14
CA GLY A 322 -13.24 -5.75 2.54
C GLY A 322 -11.73 -5.65 2.73
N ASN A 323 -11.11 -4.55 2.42
CA ASN A 323 -9.69 -4.38 2.61
C ASN A 323 -9.36 -4.38 4.10
N ARG A 324 -8.80 -5.48 4.52
CA ARG A 324 -8.05 -5.62 5.76
C ARG A 324 -6.63 -5.95 5.34
N THR A 325 -5.74 -5.03 5.56
CA THR A 325 -4.33 -5.25 5.31
C THR A 325 -3.75 -6.12 6.40
N ASN A 326 -4.00 -7.40 6.34
CA ASN A 326 -3.22 -8.38 7.08
C ASN A 326 -2.23 -8.95 6.07
N GLU A 327 -1.03 -8.42 6.09
CA GLU A 327 0.04 -8.80 5.19
C GLU A 327 1.24 -9.26 6.01
N SER A 328 1.84 -10.36 5.57
CA SER A 328 3.10 -10.88 6.12
C SER A 328 4.12 -10.96 5.01
N GLN A 329 5.32 -10.42 5.25
CA GLN A 329 6.33 -10.28 4.21
C GLN A 329 7.71 -10.66 4.75
N LEU A 330 8.49 -11.38 3.94
CA LEU A 330 9.92 -11.54 4.13
C LEU A 330 10.67 -10.43 3.42
N ARG A 331 11.72 -9.94 4.07
CA ARG A 331 12.59 -8.88 3.55
C ARG A 331 14.04 -9.31 3.61
N LEU A 332 14.81 -8.90 2.61
CA LEU A 332 16.26 -9.03 2.60
C LEU A 332 16.85 -7.69 2.18
N VAL A 333 17.69 -7.14 3.02
CA VAL A 333 18.32 -5.83 2.81
C VAL A 333 19.81 -6.00 2.75
N ALA A 334 20.47 -5.36 1.79
CA ALA A 334 21.91 -5.22 1.71
C ALA A 334 22.26 -3.74 1.54
N ALA A 335 23.23 -3.25 2.28
CA ALA A 335 23.64 -1.85 2.22
C ALA A 335 25.16 -1.69 2.37
N SER A 336 25.69 -0.61 1.81
CA SER A 336 27.07 -0.18 2.00
C SER A 336 27.21 1.31 1.72
N PHE A 337 28.13 1.96 2.42
CA PHE A 337 28.61 3.27 2.00
C PHE A 337 29.56 3.11 0.79
N VAL A 338 29.24 3.77 -0.30
CA VAL A 338 30.07 3.84 -1.52
C VAL A 338 30.99 5.05 -1.53
N SER A 339 30.73 6.01 -0.63
CA SER A 339 31.61 7.13 -0.30
C SER A 339 31.47 7.45 1.17
N GLN A 340 32.20 8.45 1.67
CA GLN A 340 32.11 8.89 3.08
C GLN A 340 30.70 9.44 3.43
N THR A 341 29.95 9.88 2.42
CA THR A 341 28.65 10.55 2.63
C THR A 341 27.50 9.88 1.90
N THR A 342 27.74 8.88 1.07
CA THR A 342 26.68 8.26 0.26
C THR A 342 26.55 6.77 0.56
N GLN A 343 25.39 6.36 1.00
CA GLN A 343 24.99 4.97 1.19
C GLN A 343 24.07 4.53 0.05
N ILE A 344 24.28 3.31 -0.43
CA ILE A 344 23.35 2.60 -1.30
C ILE A 344 22.81 1.39 -0.55
N MET A 345 21.50 1.17 -0.70
CA MET A 345 20.79 0.03 -0.13
C MET A 345 19.95 -0.62 -1.21
N LEU A 346 19.92 -1.95 -1.22
CA LEU A 346 19.09 -2.77 -2.06
C LEU A 346 18.17 -3.62 -1.19
N ILE A 347 16.90 -3.58 -1.45
CA ILE A 347 15.87 -4.26 -0.68
C ILE A 347 15.09 -5.19 -1.61
N GLY A 348 14.93 -6.44 -1.21
CA GLY A 348 14.02 -7.41 -1.83
C GLY A 348 12.94 -7.79 -0.85
N GLU A 349 11.68 -7.82 -1.31
CA GLU A 349 10.52 -8.10 -0.48
C GLU A 349 9.64 -9.15 -1.16
N TYR A 350 9.11 -10.05 -0.34
CA TYR A 350 8.27 -11.15 -0.81
C TYR A 350 7.13 -11.40 0.16
N ASP A 351 5.88 -11.17 -0.29
CA ASP A 351 4.70 -11.43 0.51
C ASP A 351 4.46 -12.93 0.66
N LEU A 352 4.37 -13.35 1.91
CA LEU A 352 4.01 -14.71 2.30
C LEU A 352 2.49 -14.89 2.30
N ALA A 353 1.79 -13.87 2.77
CA ALA A 353 0.33 -13.83 2.86
C ALA A 353 -0.16 -12.39 2.78
N ALA A 354 -1.32 -12.21 2.17
CA ALA A 354 -2.05 -10.96 2.16
C ALA A 354 -3.55 -11.26 2.22
N HIS A 355 -4.29 -10.50 3.04
CA HIS A 355 -5.73 -10.61 3.20
C HIS A 355 -6.38 -9.29 2.80
N GLY A 356 -7.15 -9.30 1.71
CA GLY A 356 -7.75 -8.11 1.12
C GLY A 356 -6.72 -7.17 0.47
N ALA A 357 -5.54 -7.68 0.15
CA ALA A 357 -4.43 -6.95 -0.44
C ALA A 357 -3.73 -7.76 -1.54
N PRO A 358 -2.99 -7.11 -2.45
CA PRO A 358 -2.14 -7.81 -3.41
C PRO A 358 -1.03 -8.61 -2.71
N LEU A 359 -0.62 -9.73 -3.32
CA LEU A 359 0.64 -10.38 -2.98
C LEU A 359 1.73 -9.79 -3.86
N ASN A 360 2.56 -8.98 -3.25
CA ASN A 360 3.61 -8.24 -3.92
C ASN A 360 4.93 -9.03 -3.93
N ARG A 361 5.71 -8.72 -4.95
CA ARG A 361 7.15 -8.98 -5.03
C ARG A 361 7.79 -7.67 -5.37
N ASN A 362 8.60 -7.16 -4.47
CA ASN A 362 9.14 -5.83 -4.58
C ASN A 362 10.66 -5.87 -4.66
N VAL A 363 11.19 -4.94 -5.41
CA VAL A 363 12.61 -4.59 -5.41
C VAL A 363 12.71 -3.09 -5.23
N GLU A 364 13.51 -2.67 -4.26
CA GLU A 364 13.74 -1.27 -3.98
C GLU A 364 15.23 -0.94 -3.96
N ILE A 365 15.56 0.23 -4.46
CA ILE A 365 16.89 0.85 -4.34
C ILE A 365 16.71 2.14 -3.55
N ARG A 366 17.54 2.30 -2.50
CA ARG A 366 17.63 3.52 -1.71
C ARG A 366 19.03 4.11 -1.84
N ILE A 367 19.11 5.41 -2.09
CA ILE A 367 20.36 6.18 -2.10
C ILE A 367 20.22 7.30 -1.07
N ALA A 368 21.08 7.31 -0.06
CA ALA A 368 21.11 8.34 0.97
C ALA A 368 22.42 9.12 0.93
N THR A 369 22.34 10.44 0.91
CA THR A 369 23.52 11.31 0.89
C THR A 369 23.46 12.32 2.01
N PHE A 370 24.53 12.40 2.78
CA PHE A 370 24.76 13.36 3.89
C PHE A 370 25.49 14.59 3.40
N PHE A 371 25.04 15.79 3.80
CA PHE A 371 25.67 17.06 3.43
C PHE A 371 25.43 18.20 4.42
#